data_a605174c2eda5d361d974ad539d66e93
#
_entry.id   a605174c2eda5d361d974ad539d66e93
#
_cell.length_a   1.000
_cell.length_b   1.000
_cell.length_c   1.000
_cell.angle_alpha   90.00
_cell.angle_beta   90.00
_cell.angle_gamma   90.00
#
_symmetry.space_group_name_H-M   'P 1'
#
loop_
_entity.id
_entity.type
_entity.pdbx_description
1 polymer ?
#
loop_
_entity_poly.entity_id
_entity_poly.type
_entity_poly.pdbx_seq_one_letter_code
_entity_poly.pdbx_strand_id
1 'polypeptide(L)'
;QIMAYISRISILRKTIKKHPNAIIITERSVLTDRNVFAKMLYDDKKIEEVNHKIYLQWFDEFIEELPVTGIIYVKAAVDVCFERINKRNRKGELIPIEYLINCDKYHNDWLDKEKNIMVLNADEDKEYTAENYNEWIIAIKKFINFPSVSHMSKIE
;
A
#
# COMPACT_ATOMS: atom_id res chain seq x y z
N GLN A 1 -1.03 -3.18 -15.60
CA GLN A 1 -1.06 -2.20 -14.50
C GLN A 1 -2.40 -1.45 -14.46
N ILE A 2 -2.86 -0.82 -15.58
CA ILE A 2 -4.11 -0.06 -15.66
C ILE A 2 -5.32 -0.89 -15.23
N MET A 3 -5.44 -2.14 -15.66
CA MET A 3 -6.55 -3.03 -15.27
C MET A 3 -6.58 -3.30 -13.77
N ALA A 4 -5.43 -3.51 -13.14
CA ALA A 4 -5.35 -3.71 -11.69
C ALA A 4 -5.81 -2.45 -10.93
N TYR A 5 -5.39 -1.28 -11.38
CA TYR A 5 -5.79 0.01 -10.84
C TYR A 5 -7.31 0.25 -10.96
N ILE A 6 -7.88 0.10 -12.17
CA ILE A 6 -9.32 0.28 -12.41
C ILE A 6 -10.15 -0.69 -11.56
N SER A 7 -9.72 -1.95 -11.47
CA SER A 7 -10.41 -2.96 -10.64
C SER A 7 -10.44 -2.58 -9.17
N ARG A 8 -9.31 -2.09 -8.63
CA ARG A 8 -9.24 -1.62 -7.23
C ARG A 8 -10.13 -0.42 -6.97
N ILE A 9 -10.11 0.60 -7.83
CA ILE A 9 -10.99 1.75 -7.71
C ILE A 9 -12.46 1.31 -7.74
N SER A 10 -12.83 0.45 -8.68
CA SER A 10 -14.21 -0.04 -8.79
C SER A 10 -14.68 -0.74 -7.51
N ILE A 11 -13.85 -1.61 -6.94
CA ILE A 11 -14.14 -2.31 -5.68
C ILE A 11 -14.27 -1.32 -4.53
N LEU A 12 -13.30 -0.41 -4.37
CA LEU A 12 -13.30 0.59 -3.30
C LEU A 12 -14.52 1.50 -3.36
N ARG A 13 -14.84 2.06 -4.53
CA ARG A 13 -16.03 2.92 -4.72
C ARG A 13 -17.33 2.19 -4.34
N LYS A 14 -17.49 0.93 -4.75
CA LYS A 14 -18.64 0.11 -4.37
C LYS A 14 -18.69 -0.13 -2.87
N THR A 15 -17.55 -0.41 -2.24
CA THR A 15 -17.45 -0.68 -0.81
C THR A 15 -17.77 0.57 0.00
N ILE A 16 -17.19 1.73 -0.34
CA ILE A 16 -17.45 3.01 0.32
C ILE A 16 -18.93 3.37 0.21
N LYS A 17 -19.52 3.25 -0.99
CA LYS A 17 -20.94 3.53 -1.20
C LYS A 17 -21.84 2.61 -0.39
N LYS A 18 -21.47 1.35 -0.25
CA LYS A 18 -22.25 0.35 0.51
C LYS A 18 -22.10 0.53 2.03
N HIS A 19 -20.96 1.03 2.49
CA HIS A 19 -20.61 1.15 3.90
C HIS A 19 -20.05 2.55 4.23
N PRO A 20 -20.86 3.62 4.14
CA PRO A 20 -20.39 5.01 4.21
C PRO A 20 -19.79 5.40 5.59
N ASN A 21 -20.17 4.68 6.65
CA ASN A 21 -19.71 4.94 8.01
C ASN A 21 -18.67 3.90 8.51
N ALA A 22 -18.20 3.03 7.62
CA ALA A 22 -17.26 1.99 8.01
C ALA A 22 -15.80 2.44 7.84
N ILE A 23 -14.91 1.97 8.71
CA ILE A 23 -13.48 2.02 8.49
C ILE A 23 -13.14 0.92 7.49
N ILE A 24 -12.55 1.29 6.36
CA ILE A 24 -12.17 0.37 5.30
C ILE A 24 -10.67 0.18 5.32
N ILE A 25 -10.24 -1.05 5.56
CA ILE A 25 -8.82 -1.44 5.51
C ILE A 25 -8.63 -2.28 4.25
N THR A 26 -7.63 -1.93 3.45
CA THR A 26 -7.30 -2.64 2.22
C THR A 26 -5.87 -3.14 2.24
N GLU A 27 -5.63 -4.31 1.68
CA GLU A 27 -4.27 -4.73 1.33
C GLU A 27 -3.85 -4.02 0.06
N ARG A 28 -2.75 -3.26 0.14
CA ARG A 28 -2.24 -2.35 -0.89
C ARG A 28 -3.28 -1.29 -1.28
N SER A 29 -2.82 -0.10 -1.42
CA SER A 29 -3.66 1.02 -1.86
C SER A 29 -3.44 1.33 -3.34
N VAL A 30 -4.32 2.13 -3.90
CA VAL A 30 -4.10 2.75 -5.22
C VAL A 30 -2.85 3.63 -5.23
N LEU A 31 -2.46 4.19 -4.06
CA LEU A 31 -1.22 4.96 -3.90
C LEU A 31 0.01 4.07 -4.08
N THR A 32 0.00 2.83 -3.58
CA THR A 32 1.07 1.84 -3.82
C THR A 32 1.20 1.52 -5.31
N ASP A 33 0.08 1.40 -6.02
CA ASP A 33 0.10 1.16 -7.47
C ASP A 33 0.81 2.30 -8.20
N ARG A 34 0.52 3.55 -7.84
CA ARG A 34 1.14 4.74 -8.44
C ARG A 34 2.61 4.89 -8.07
N ASN A 35 2.88 4.95 -6.76
CA ASN A 35 4.18 5.40 -6.25
C ASN A 35 5.25 4.30 -6.30
N VAL A 36 4.85 3.04 -6.34
CA VAL A 36 5.76 1.91 -6.40
C VAL A 36 5.68 1.22 -7.77
N PHE A 37 4.61 0.51 -8.06
CA PHE A 37 4.59 -0.41 -9.19
C PHE A 37 4.55 0.28 -10.55
N ALA A 38 3.69 1.28 -10.75
CA ALA A 38 3.62 2.00 -12.02
C ALA A 38 4.89 2.82 -12.24
N LYS A 39 5.42 3.43 -11.17
CA LYS A 39 6.68 4.17 -11.23
C LYS A 39 7.87 3.27 -11.56
N MET A 40 8.02 2.11 -10.92
CA MET A 40 9.07 1.14 -11.25
C MET A 40 8.99 0.71 -12.70
N LEU A 41 7.80 0.37 -13.20
CA LEU A 41 7.63 -0.05 -14.59
C LEU A 41 7.98 1.05 -15.58
N TYR A 42 7.70 2.30 -15.25
CA TYR A 42 8.05 3.45 -16.08
C TYR A 42 9.56 3.71 -16.06
N ASP A 43 10.19 3.75 -14.89
CA ASP A 43 11.63 3.98 -14.73
C ASP A 43 12.45 2.86 -15.40
N ASP A 44 11.95 1.61 -15.36
CA ASP A 44 12.50 0.45 -16.06
C ASP A 44 12.20 0.43 -17.58
N LYS A 45 11.56 1.49 -18.12
CA LYS A 45 11.15 1.58 -19.55
C LYS A 45 10.24 0.43 -20.02
N LYS A 46 9.49 -0.18 -19.11
CA LYS A 46 8.50 -1.24 -19.40
C LYS A 46 7.12 -0.68 -19.72
N ILE A 47 6.90 0.60 -19.51
CA ILE A 47 5.72 1.36 -19.92
C ILE A 47 6.18 2.57 -20.74
N GLU A 48 5.57 2.79 -21.89
CA GLU A 48 5.80 3.97 -22.71
C GLU A 48 5.35 5.24 -22.00
N GLU A 49 6.02 6.35 -22.28
CA GLU A 49 5.74 7.64 -21.64
C GLU A 49 4.29 8.08 -21.81
N VAL A 50 3.71 7.89 -22.98
CA VAL A 50 2.30 8.25 -23.25
C VAL A 50 1.34 7.43 -22.39
N ASN A 51 1.58 6.14 -22.24
CA ASN A 51 0.77 5.27 -21.43
C ASN A 51 0.89 5.59 -19.93
N HIS A 52 2.09 5.98 -19.48
CA HIS A 52 2.30 6.42 -18.11
C HIS A 52 1.61 7.77 -17.84
N LYS A 53 1.65 8.73 -18.76
CA LYS A 53 0.93 9.99 -18.65
C LYS A 53 -0.59 9.78 -18.57
N ILE A 54 -1.13 8.92 -19.44
CA ILE A 54 -2.57 8.55 -19.39
C ILE A 54 -2.91 7.94 -18.04
N TYR A 55 -2.08 7.02 -17.54
CA TYR A 55 -2.29 6.41 -16.22
C TYR A 55 -2.32 7.45 -15.10
N LEU A 56 -1.37 8.41 -15.08
CA LEU A 56 -1.32 9.45 -14.06
C LEU A 56 -2.55 10.37 -14.12
N GLN A 57 -2.99 10.76 -15.32
CA GLN A 57 -4.18 11.58 -15.50
C GLN A 57 -5.44 10.88 -14.97
N TRP A 58 -5.62 9.60 -15.28
CA TRP A 58 -6.72 8.80 -14.71
C TRP A 58 -6.61 8.64 -13.19
N PHE A 59 -5.38 8.49 -12.69
CA PHE A 59 -5.15 8.42 -11.25
C PHE A 59 -5.61 9.69 -10.55
N ASP A 60 -5.16 10.84 -11.04
CA ASP A 60 -5.44 12.15 -10.45
C ASP A 60 -6.96 12.47 -10.51
N GLU A 61 -7.66 12.04 -11.56
CA GLU A 61 -9.12 12.21 -11.70
C GLU A 61 -9.91 11.46 -10.62
N PHE A 62 -9.48 10.25 -10.23
CA PHE A 62 -10.28 9.41 -9.34
C PHE A 62 -9.78 9.35 -7.89
N ILE A 63 -8.56 9.83 -7.61
CA ILE A 63 -8.00 9.68 -6.26
C ILE A 63 -8.75 10.51 -5.21
N GLU A 64 -9.31 11.64 -5.60
CA GLU A 64 -10.07 12.52 -4.70
C GLU A 64 -11.32 11.83 -4.14
N GLU A 65 -11.89 10.88 -4.88
CA GLU A 65 -13.04 10.09 -4.42
C GLU A 65 -12.64 9.00 -3.39
N LEU A 66 -11.37 8.75 -3.20
CA LEU A 66 -10.83 7.64 -2.41
C LEU A 66 -9.85 8.15 -1.36
N PRO A 67 -10.31 8.96 -0.37
CA PRO A 67 -9.42 9.53 0.62
C PRO A 67 -8.75 8.43 1.46
N VAL A 68 -7.43 8.33 1.36
CA VAL A 68 -6.63 7.50 2.24
C VAL A 68 -6.29 8.29 3.47
N THR A 69 -6.87 7.92 4.61
CA THR A 69 -6.71 8.64 5.88
C THR A 69 -5.47 8.23 6.66
N GLY A 70 -4.88 7.08 6.37
CA GLY A 70 -3.64 6.62 6.98
C GLY A 70 -3.09 5.38 6.30
N ILE A 71 -1.82 5.11 6.50
CA ILE A 71 -1.11 3.98 5.91
C ILE A 71 -0.49 3.15 7.03
N ILE A 72 -0.74 1.85 7.00
CA ILE A 72 -0.07 0.87 7.86
C ILE A 72 0.95 0.14 6.99
N TYR A 73 2.23 0.43 7.22
CA TYR A 73 3.32 -0.20 6.50
C TYR A 73 3.88 -1.38 7.28
N VAL A 74 3.59 -2.57 6.81
CA VAL A 74 4.17 -3.82 7.34
C VAL A 74 5.49 -4.03 6.62
N LYS A 75 6.59 -3.61 7.28
CA LYS A 75 7.94 -3.60 6.71
C LYS A 75 8.70 -4.85 7.11
N ALA A 76 9.30 -5.54 6.13
CA ALA A 76 10.27 -6.58 6.36
C ALA A 76 11.52 -6.31 5.51
N ALA A 77 12.70 -6.69 6.01
CA ALA A 77 13.95 -6.58 5.29
C ALA A 77 13.93 -7.40 3.99
N VAL A 78 14.71 -6.98 3.00
CA VAL A 78 14.71 -7.59 1.67
C VAL A 78 15.12 -9.06 1.70
N ASP A 79 16.15 -9.40 2.49
CA ASP A 79 16.62 -10.76 2.71
C ASP A 79 15.55 -11.65 3.34
N VAL A 80 14.86 -11.15 4.37
CA VAL A 80 13.72 -11.82 5.01
C VAL A 80 12.58 -12.07 4.00
N CYS A 81 12.27 -11.08 3.18
CA CYS A 81 11.27 -11.23 2.12
C CYS A 81 11.69 -12.31 1.10
N PHE A 82 12.95 -12.32 0.71
CA PHE A 82 13.51 -13.29 -0.24
C PHE A 82 13.47 -14.72 0.32
N GLU A 83 13.89 -14.90 1.57
CA GLU A 83 13.79 -16.19 2.26
C GLU A 83 12.35 -16.71 2.36
N ARG A 84 11.39 -15.82 2.70
CA ARG A 84 9.97 -16.18 2.77
C ARG A 84 9.39 -16.58 1.42
N ILE A 85 9.81 -15.94 0.33
CA ILE A 85 9.41 -16.30 -1.03
C ILE A 85 9.93 -17.71 -1.36
N ASN A 86 11.20 -17.98 -1.07
CA ASN A 86 11.81 -19.29 -1.31
C ASN A 86 11.15 -20.39 -0.46
N LYS A 87 10.88 -20.11 0.82
CA LYS A 87 10.17 -21.02 1.74
C LYS A 87 8.74 -21.33 1.26
N ARG A 88 8.03 -20.31 0.76
CA ARG A 88 6.67 -20.45 0.22
C ARG A 88 6.63 -21.29 -1.06
N ASN A 89 7.66 -21.20 -1.90
CA ASN A 89 7.90 -22.01 -3.09
C ASN A 89 6.66 -22.16 -4.01
N ARG A 90 6.04 -21.06 -4.40
CA ARG A 90 4.91 -21.09 -5.35
C ARG A 90 5.38 -21.51 -6.73
N LYS A 91 4.70 -22.47 -7.32
CA LYS A 91 4.99 -22.93 -8.69
C LYS A 91 4.92 -21.78 -9.70
N GLY A 92 6.02 -21.54 -10.42
CA GLY A 92 6.12 -20.50 -11.44
C GLY A 92 6.45 -19.10 -10.91
N GLU A 93 6.67 -18.93 -9.60
CA GLU A 93 7.10 -17.66 -9.00
C GLU A 93 8.64 -17.61 -8.97
N LEU A 94 9.22 -16.76 -9.83
CA LEU A 94 10.64 -16.46 -9.85
C LEU A 94 10.78 -14.94 -9.64
N ILE A 95 11.08 -14.54 -8.42
CA ILE A 95 11.26 -13.12 -8.06
C ILE A 95 12.74 -12.89 -7.78
N PRO A 96 13.46 -12.13 -8.63
CA PRO A 96 14.85 -11.78 -8.40
C PRO A 96 14.99 -10.89 -7.16
N ILE A 97 16.10 -11.01 -6.46
CA ILE A 97 16.37 -10.18 -5.28
C ILE A 97 16.43 -8.68 -5.64
N GLU A 98 16.92 -8.33 -6.82
CA GLU A 98 16.98 -6.97 -7.33
C GLU A 98 15.59 -6.33 -7.43
N TYR A 99 14.58 -7.12 -7.79
CA TYR A 99 13.19 -6.63 -7.80
C TYR A 99 12.71 -6.27 -6.39
N LEU A 100 13.07 -7.06 -5.38
CA LEU A 100 12.72 -6.79 -3.98
C LEU A 100 13.46 -5.56 -3.44
N ILE A 101 14.74 -5.40 -3.79
CA ILE A 101 15.53 -4.20 -3.46
C ILE A 101 14.85 -2.95 -4.05
N ASN A 102 14.44 -3.01 -5.31
CA ASN A 102 13.73 -1.90 -5.94
C ASN A 102 12.37 -1.65 -5.27
N CYS A 103 11.59 -2.69 -4.97
CA CYS A 103 10.34 -2.54 -4.24
C CYS A 103 10.54 -1.84 -2.88
N ASP A 104 11.52 -2.25 -2.10
CA ASP A 104 11.83 -1.62 -0.81
C ASP A 104 12.23 -0.16 -0.98
N LYS A 105 13.12 0.14 -1.93
CA LYS A 105 13.53 1.50 -2.25
C LYS A 105 12.33 2.40 -2.58
N TYR A 106 11.48 1.99 -3.53
CA TYR A 106 10.33 2.82 -3.94
C TYR A 106 9.30 2.99 -2.82
N HIS A 107 9.11 1.99 -1.96
CA HIS A 107 8.28 2.14 -0.76
C HIS A 107 8.88 3.17 0.19
N ASN A 108 10.15 3.07 0.52
CA ASN A 108 10.83 4.02 1.41
C ASN A 108 10.80 5.44 0.81
N ASP A 109 11.17 5.62 -0.46
CA ASP A 109 11.17 6.93 -1.16
C ASP A 109 9.80 7.62 -1.15
N TRP A 110 8.72 6.85 -1.18
CA TRP A 110 7.36 7.35 -1.10
C TRP A 110 6.94 7.60 0.34
N LEU A 111 7.08 6.59 1.22
CA LEU A 111 6.51 6.61 2.57
C LEU A 111 7.24 7.59 3.49
N ASP A 112 8.50 7.90 3.25
CA ASP A 112 9.25 8.94 3.97
C ASP A 112 8.64 10.34 3.83
N LYS A 113 7.78 10.54 2.83
CA LYS A 113 7.08 11.82 2.57
C LYS A 113 5.67 11.85 3.12
N GLU A 114 5.15 10.70 3.56
CA GLU A 114 3.80 10.58 4.09
C GLU A 114 3.74 10.98 5.57
N LYS A 115 2.67 11.69 5.94
CA LYS A 115 2.53 12.24 7.31
C LYS A 115 1.80 11.30 8.27
N ASN A 116 0.86 10.52 7.76
CA ASN A 116 0.02 9.64 8.58
C ASN A 116 0.31 8.17 8.28
N ILE A 117 1.45 7.71 8.77
CA ILE A 117 1.95 6.37 8.57
C ILE A 117 2.27 5.70 9.91
N MET A 118 1.91 4.45 10.03
CA MET A 118 2.36 3.55 11.09
C MET A 118 3.21 2.45 10.47
N VAL A 119 4.43 2.24 11.01
CA VAL A 119 5.33 1.19 10.55
C VAL A 119 5.29 0.04 11.55
N LEU A 120 5.06 -1.18 11.06
CA LEU A 120 5.13 -2.43 11.81
C LEU A 120 6.32 -3.24 11.30
N ASN A 121 7.25 -3.57 12.18
CA ASN A 121 8.37 -4.44 11.84
C ASN A 121 7.88 -5.90 11.72
N ALA A 122 8.17 -6.51 10.58
CA ALA A 122 7.77 -7.87 10.23
C ALA A 122 8.97 -8.77 9.92
N ASP A 123 10.17 -8.48 10.44
CA ASP A 123 11.36 -9.30 10.19
C ASP A 123 11.27 -10.67 10.88
N GLU A 124 10.66 -10.71 12.05
CA GLU A 124 10.50 -11.98 12.78
C GLU A 124 9.42 -12.86 12.16
N ASP A 125 9.70 -14.15 12.03
CA ASP A 125 8.70 -15.17 11.71
C ASP A 125 7.93 -15.53 12.98
N LYS A 126 6.66 -15.11 13.04
CA LYS A 126 5.73 -15.45 14.12
C LYS A 126 4.64 -16.37 13.62
N GLU A 127 4.22 -17.32 14.46
CA GLU A 127 3.00 -18.08 14.18
C GLU A 127 1.79 -17.14 14.10
N TYR A 128 0.86 -17.42 13.20
CA TYR A 128 -0.36 -16.61 12.99
C TYR A 128 -1.39 -16.86 14.11
N THR A 129 -1.04 -16.46 15.34
CA THR A 129 -1.93 -16.51 16.50
C THR A 129 -2.31 -15.10 16.94
N ALA A 130 -3.50 -14.95 17.54
CA ALA A 130 -3.93 -13.65 18.07
C ALA A 130 -2.97 -13.14 19.16
N GLU A 131 -2.35 -14.03 19.92
CA GLU A 131 -1.41 -13.70 20.98
C GLU A 131 -0.15 -13.04 20.41
N ASN A 132 0.46 -13.63 19.37
CA ASN A 132 1.68 -13.13 18.73
C ASN A 132 1.51 -11.78 18.04
N TYR A 133 0.27 -11.44 17.62
CA TYR A 133 -0.03 -10.17 16.95
C TYR A 133 -0.84 -9.19 17.80
N ASN A 134 -1.04 -9.50 19.10
CA ASN A 134 -1.86 -8.66 19.97
C ASN A 134 -1.33 -7.21 20.05
N GLU A 135 -0.03 -7.01 20.16
CA GLU A 135 0.58 -5.67 20.18
C GLU A 135 0.29 -4.90 18.89
N TRP A 136 0.39 -5.56 17.74
CA TRP A 136 0.05 -4.95 16.45
C TRP A 136 -1.42 -4.57 16.38
N ILE A 137 -2.31 -5.46 16.84
CA ILE A 137 -3.75 -5.22 16.85
C ILE A 137 -4.09 -4.01 17.73
N ILE A 138 -3.46 -3.89 18.90
CA ILE A 138 -3.64 -2.75 19.81
C ILE A 138 -3.13 -1.47 19.14
N ALA A 139 -1.93 -1.50 18.57
CA ALA A 139 -1.35 -0.36 17.89
C ALA A 139 -2.19 0.10 16.69
N ILE A 140 -2.66 -0.84 15.87
CA ILE A 140 -3.54 -0.58 14.72
C ILE A 140 -4.86 0.06 15.19
N LYS A 141 -5.50 -0.50 16.21
CA LYS A 141 -6.74 0.08 16.78
C LYS A 141 -6.53 1.51 17.26
N LYS A 142 -5.42 1.77 17.94
CA LYS A 142 -5.06 3.12 18.39
C LYS A 142 -4.81 4.07 17.23
N PHE A 143 -4.10 3.62 16.19
CA PHE A 143 -3.81 4.41 14.99
C PHE A 143 -5.08 4.78 14.23
N ILE A 144 -6.00 3.85 14.07
CA ILE A 144 -7.27 4.05 13.35
C ILE A 144 -8.20 5.01 14.13
N ASN A 145 -8.24 4.92 15.46
CA ASN A 145 -9.10 5.74 16.31
C ASN A 145 -8.53 7.12 16.62
N PHE A 146 -7.29 7.42 16.19
CA PHE A 146 -6.71 8.73 16.38
C PHE A 146 -7.30 9.68 15.31
N PRO A 147 -8.01 10.78 15.70
CA PRO A 147 -8.49 11.73 14.71
C PRO A 147 -7.28 12.32 13.98
N SER A 148 -7.23 12.15 12.67
CA SER A 148 -6.24 12.80 11.83
C SER A 148 -6.39 14.31 12.03
N VAL A 149 -5.32 15.01 12.38
CA VAL A 149 -5.27 16.45 12.69
C VAL A 149 -5.74 17.34 11.51
N SER A 150 -6.05 16.78 10.36
CA SER A 150 -6.42 17.49 9.14
C SER A 150 -7.89 17.92 9.03
N HIS A 151 -8.76 17.64 10.01
CA HIS A 151 -10.18 18.02 9.95
C HIS A 151 -10.60 19.11 10.97
N MET A 152 -9.64 19.78 11.61
CA MET A 152 -9.95 20.87 12.55
C MET A 152 -9.89 22.29 11.95
N SER A 153 -9.91 22.44 10.65
CA SER A 153 -9.97 23.78 10.04
C SER A 153 -11.07 23.86 8.98
N LYS A 154 -12.33 23.86 9.41
CA LYS A 154 -13.46 24.52 8.76
C LYS A 154 -14.72 24.30 9.62
N ILE A 155 -14.80 24.98 10.74
CA ILE A 155 -16.04 25.38 11.36
C ILE A 155 -15.83 26.86 11.71
N GLU A 156 -16.15 27.70 10.76
CA GLU A 156 -16.65 29.05 10.98
C GLU A 156 -17.79 29.29 9.99
#